data_318c28840c02ed520fd73aea1baf932e
#
_entry.id   318c28840c02ed520fd73aea1baf932e
#
_cell.length_a   1.000
_cell.length_b   1.000
_cell.length_c   1.000
_cell.angle_alpha   90.00
_cell.angle_beta   90.00
_cell.angle_gamma   90.00
#
_symmetry.space_group_name_H-M   'P 1'
#
loop_
_entity.id
_entity.type
_entity.pdbx_description
1 polymer ?
#
loop_
_entity_poly.entity_id
_entity_poly.type
_entity_poly.pdbx_seq_one_letter_code
_entity_poly.pdbx_strand_id
1 'polypeptide(L)'
;MSKTEKNALDLLKGAYNLSTPDDNKKYYQGFAPFYDSVFVKDLGYTYPNVVANLLVKKFNLDGPICDIGCGTGLVADEIKKKAPNAVIDGVDISQDMIQISREKNLYRSLLELNLEDSLDPLSKDYSA
;
A
#
# COMPACT_ATOMS: atom_id res chain seq x y z
N MET A 1 -19.28 -19.98 -7.59
CA MET A 1 -18.54 -18.93 -6.84
C MET A 1 -18.85 -19.04 -5.36
N SER A 2 -17.83 -19.13 -4.51
CA SER A 2 -18.01 -19.20 -3.07
C SER A 2 -18.55 -17.87 -2.49
N LYS A 3 -19.11 -17.92 -1.29
CA LYS A 3 -19.56 -16.70 -0.60
C LYS A 3 -18.42 -15.71 -0.38
N THR A 4 -17.20 -16.20 -0.12
CA THR A 4 -16.00 -15.39 0.05
C THR A 4 -15.60 -14.70 -1.25
N GLU A 5 -15.59 -15.43 -2.36
CA GLU A 5 -15.28 -14.86 -3.69
C GLU A 5 -16.28 -13.78 -4.09
N LYS A 6 -17.56 -14.00 -3.83
CA LYS A 6 -18.61 -13.00 -4.09
C LYS A 6 -18.37 -11.74 -3.27
N ASN A 7 -18.05 -11.87 -1.99
CA ASN A 7 -17.76 -10.73 -1.12
C ASN A 7 -16.51 -9.96 -1.59
N ALA A 8 -15.45 -10.68 -1.99
CA ALA A 8 -14.22 -10.07 -2.52
C ALA A 8 -14.49 -9.26 -3.79
N LEU A 9 -15.29 -9.81 -4.72
CA LEU A 9 -15.66 -9.11 -5.95
C LEU A 9 -16.54 -7.89 -5.69
N ASP A 10 -17.46 -7.96 -4.74
CA ASP A 10 -18.31 -6.82 -4.38
C ASP A 10 -17.49 -5.69 -3.77
N LEU A 11 -16.52 -6.01 -2.92
CA LEU A 11 -15.56 -5.04 -2.37
C LEU A 11 -14.69 -4.41 -3.47
N LEU A 12 -14.20 -5.21 -4.40
CA LEU A 12 -13.42 -4.72 -5.53
C LEU A 12 -14.24 -3.78 -6.42
N LYS A 13 -15.49 -4.12 -6.71
CA LYS A 13 -16.40 -3.24 -7.47
C LYS A 13 -16.62 -1.91 -6.77
N GLY A 14 -16.74 -1.91 -5.44
CA GLY A 14 -16.86 -0.69 -4.65
C GLY A 14 -15.69 0.27 -4.86
N ALA A 15 -14.46 -0.24 -5.03
CA ALA A 15 -13.27 0.56 -5.26
C ALA A 15 -13.33 1.37 -6.58
N TYR A 16 -13.99 0.86 -7.61
CA TYR A 16 -14.11 1.55 -8.90
C TYR A 16 -15.13 2.70 -8.89
N ASN A 17 -15.96 2.80 -7.87
CA ASN A 17 -16.96 3.86 -7.73
C ASN A 17 -16.50 5.04 -6.87
N LEU A 18 -15.24 5.02 -6.44
CA LEU A 18 -14.66 6.09 -5.61
C LEU A 18 -14.24 7.26 -6.50
N SER A 19 -14.63 8.47 -6.12
CA SER A 19 -14.38 9.68 -6.91
C SER A 19 -13.60 10.77 -6.19
N THR A 20 -13.56 10.74 -4.85
CA THR A 20 -12.85 11.73 -4.04
C THR A 20 -11.87 11.07 -3.07
N PRO A 21 -10.85 11.82 -2.57
CA PRO A 21 -9.97 11.31 -1.52
C PRO A 21 -10.73 10.88 -0.26
N ASP A 22 -11.79 11.61 0.09
CA ASP A 22 -12.62 11.29 1.26
C ASP A 22 -13.41 9.98 1.06
N ASP A 23 -13.91 9.74 -0.15
CA ASP A 23 -14.54 8.46 -0.53
C ASP A 23 -13.55 7.30 -0.37
N ASN A 24 -12.32 7.47 -0.83
CA ASN A 24 -11.25 6.48 -0.67
C ASN A 24 -10.96 6.20 0.80
N LYS A 25 -10.82 7.26 1.60
CA LYS A 25 -10.56 7.14 3.04
C LYS A 25 -11.66 6.34 3.74
N LYS A 26 -12.92 6.67 3.51
CA LYS A 26 -14.08 5.98 4.11
C LYS A 26 -14.17 4.52 3.67
N TYR A 27 -13.97 4.26 2.40
CA TYR A 27 -13.99 2.91 1.84
C TYR A 27 -12.94 2.02 2.50
N TYR A 28 -11.69 2.47 2.51
CA TYR A 28 -10.58 1.68 3.08
C TYR A 28 -10.61 1.60 4.60
N GLN A 29 -11.23 2.53 5.32
CA GLN A 29 -11.47 2.42 6.76
C GLN A 29 -12.22 1.12 7.11
N GLY A 30 -13.34 0.87 6.43
CA GLY A 30 -14.12 -0.35 6.64
C GLY A 30 -13.45 -1.60 6.09
N PHE A 31 -12.57 -1.46 5.12
CA PHE A 31 -11.96 -2.56 4.39
C PHE A 31 -10.59 -2.99 4.95
N ALA A 32 -9.86 -2.08 5.60
CA ALA A 32 -8.48 -2.33 6.03
C ALA A 32 -8.27 -3.65 6.78
N PRO A 33 -9.12 -4.06 7.75
CA PRO A 33 -8.92 -5.32 8.46
C PRO A 33 -8.96 -6.58 7.58
N PHE A 34 -9.58 -6.48 6.40
CA PHE A 34 -9.78 -7.61 5.48
C PHE A 34 -8.95 -7.51 4.20
N TYR A 35 -8.24 -6.39 4.01
CA TYR A 35 -7.56 -6.07 2.75
C TYR A 35 -6.62 -7.19 2.30
N ASP A 36 -5.70 -7.60 3.17
CA ASP A 36 -4.70 -8.61 2.83
C ASP A 36 -5.35 -9.97 2.54
N SER A 37 -6.35 -10.39 3.32
CA SER A 37 -7.03 -11.66 3.10
C SER A 37 -7.83 -11.66 1.79
N VAL A 38 -8.52 -10.56 1.47
CA VAL A 38 -9.31 -10.45 0.23
C VAL A 38 -8.40 -10.41 -1.00
N PHE A 39 -7.41 -9.52 -1.02
CA PHE A 39 -6.56 -9.36 -2.20
C PHE A 39 -5.53 -10.48 -2.35
N VAL A 40 -4.86 -10.88 -1.27
CA VAL A 40 -3.78 -11.87 -1.36
C VAL A 40 -4.32 -13.28 -1.42
N LYS A 41 -5.25 -13.65 -0.52
CA LYS A 41 -5.74 -15.02 -0.40
C LYS A 41 -6.89 -15.31 -1.36
N ASP A 42 -7.88 -14.42 -1.45
CA ASP A 42 -9.12 -14.71 -2.17
C ASP A 42 -9.04 -14.36 -3.66
N LEU A 43 -8.32 -13.29 -4.03
CA LEU A 43 -8.19 -12.81 -5.40
C LEU A 43 -6.85 -13.15 -6.07
N GLY A 44 -5.90 -13.74 -5.34
CA GLY A 44 -4.57 -14.07 -5.85
C GLY A 44 -3.81 -12.84 -6.35
N TYR A 45 -3.86 -11.75 -5.61
CA TYR A 45 -3.30 -10.46 -5.98
C TYR A 45 -1.76 -10.51 -6.03
N THR A 46 -1.20 -10.53 -7.24
CA THR A 46 0.25 -10.63 -7.48
C THR A 46 0.92 -9.29 -7.81
N TYR A 47 0.16 -8.23 -7.93
CA TYR A 47 0.64 -6.90 -8.30
C TYR A 47 1.80 -6.39 -7.41
N PRO A 48 1.79 -6.56 -6.08
CA PRO A 48 2.90 -6.14 -5.23
C PRO A 48 4.23 -6.80 -5.61
N ASN A 49 4.22 -8.07 -5.97
CA ASN A 49 5.42 -8.79 -6.42
C ASN A 49 5.94 -8.24 -7.75
N VAL A 50 5.05 -7.95 -8.71
CA VAL A 50 5.41 -7.37 -10.00
C VAL A 50 6.06 -6.00 -9.82
N VAL A 51 5.46 -5.13 -9.02
CA VAL A 51 5.98 -3.78 -8.73
C VAL A 51 7.35 -3.86 -8.07
N ALA A 52 7.52 -4.71 -7.07
CA ALA A 52 8.79 -4.89 -6.37
C ALA A 52 9.89 -5.41 -7.32
N ASN A 53 9.57 -6.35 -8.20
CA ASN A 53 10.51 -6.85 -9.21
C ASN A 53 10.98 -5.74 -10.16
N LEU A 54 10.07 -4.91 -10.64
CA LEU A 54 10.39 -3.78 -11.53
C LEU A 54 11.25 -2.75 -10.82
N LEU A 55 10.94 -2.44 -9.56
CA LEU A 55 11.69 -1.49 -8.75
C LEU A 55 13.15 -1.93 -8.58
N VAL A 56 13.35 -3.16 -8.12
CA VAL A 56 14.70 -3.72 -7.89
C VAL A 56 15.52 -3.75 -9.19
N LYS A 57 14.87 -3.99 -10.32
CA LYS A 57 15.50 -4.07 -11.63
C LYS A 57 15.92 -2.70 -12.19
N LYS A 58 15.13 -1.66 -11.92
CA LYS A 58 15.22 -0.36 -12.59
C LYS A 58 15.88 0.73 -11.76
N PHE A 59 15.91 0.60 -10.44
CA PHE A 59 16.37 1.64 -9.54
C PHE A 59 17.51 1.17 -8.65
N ASN A 60 18.39 2.11 -8.30
CA ASN A 60 19.35 1.91 -7.22
C ASN A 60 18.63 2.09 -5.88
N LEU A 61 18.67 1.06 -5.04
CA LEU A 61 18.00 1.04 -3.74
C LEU A 61 18.93 1.42 -2.57
N ASP A 62 20.06 2.07 -2.84
CA ASP A 62 20.96 2.59 -1.79
C ASP A 62 20.36 3.78 -1.04
N GLY A 63 19.48 4.54 -1.70
CA GLY A 63 18.71 5.61 -1.08
C GLY A 63 17.31 5.19 -0.65
N PRO A 64 16.60 6.05 0.11
CA PRO A 64 15.25 5.76 0.57
C PRO A 64 14.23 5.66 -0.58
N ILE A 65 13.21 4.84 -0.37
CA ILE A 65 12.07 4.64 -1.27
C ILE A 65 10.84 5.27 -0.62
N CYS A 66 10.01 5.96 -1.41
CA CYS A 66 8.71 6.45 -0.96
C CYS A 66 7.59 5.58 -1.56
N ASP A 67 6.87 4.89 -0.70
CA ASP A 67 5.72 4.06 -1.07
C ASP A 67 4.44 4.90 -0.95
N ILE A 68 4.02 5.51 -2.04
CA ILE A 68 2.86 6.39 -2.10
C ILE A 68 1.59 5.56 -2.29
N GLY A 69 0.63 5.74 -1.39
CA GLY A 69 -0.55 4.89 -1.33
C GLY A 69 -0.19 3.51 -0.79
N CYS A 70 0.60 3.47 0.29
CA CYS A 70 1.21 2.24 0.79
C CYS A 70 0.20 1.18 1.28
N GLY A 71 -1.00 1.59 1.65
CA GLY A 71 -2.03 0.68 2.13
C GLY A 71 -1.55 -0.14 3.34
N THR A 72 -1.72 -1.44 3.25
CA THR A 72 -1.29 -2.38 4.31
C THR A 72 0.17 -2.80 4.21
N GLY A 73 0.92 -2.31 3.21
CA GLY A 73 2.34 -2.57 3.05
C GLY A 73 2.69 -3.81 2.22
N LEU A 74 1.82 -4.26 1.33
CA LEU A 74 2.07 -5.45 0.50
C LEU A 74 3.26 -5.27 -0.45
N VAL A 75 3.42 -4.08 -1.05
CA VAL A 75 4.57 -3.78 -1.93
C VAL A 75 5.86 -3.71 -1.12
N ALA A 76 5.85 -3.04 0.03
CA ALA A 76 7.02 -2.96 0.91
C ALA A 76 7.46 -4.33 1.40
N ASP A 77 6.53 -5.21 1.72
CA ASP A 77 6.83 -6.59 2.11
C ASP A 77 7.59 -7.33 0.99
N GLU A 78 7.14 -7.21 -0.25
CA GLU A 78 7.81 -7.82 -1.41
C GLU A 78 9.18 -7.18 -1.70
N ILE A 79 9.32 -5.85 -1.53
CA ILE A 79 10.62 -5.17 -1.66
C ILE A 79 11.61 -5.71 -0.62
N LYS A 80 11.19 -5.83 0.63
CA LYS A 80 12.06 -6.33 1.71
C LYS A 80 12.50 -7.78 1.52
N LYS A 81 11.69 -8.61 0.89
CA LYS A 81 12.09 -9.98 0.52
C LYS A 81 13.25 -10.00 -0.47
N LYS A 82 13.30 -9.04 -1.38
CA LYS A 82 14.32 -8.92 -2.44
C LYS A 82 15.52 -8.08 -2.03
N ALA A 83 15.28 -7.05 -1.23
CA ALA A 83 16.27 -6.08 -0.75
C ALA A 83 16.05 -5.82 0.75
N PRO A 84 16.51 -6.70 1.64
CA PRO A 84 16.22 -6.62 3.08
C PRO A 84 16.69 -5.33 3.75
N ASN A 85 17.70 -4.67 3.19
CA ASN A 85 18.26 -3.43 3.73
C ASN A 85 17.63 -2.17 3.13
N ALA A 86 16.66 -2.30 2.22
CA ALA A 86 15.97 -1.16 1.64
C ALA A 86 15.28 -0.35 2.74
N VAL A 87 15.41 0.97 2.66
CA VAL A 87 14.76 1.92 3.56
C VAL A 87 13.52 2.46 2.86
N ILE A 88 12.35 2.26 3.47
CA ILE A 88 11.06 2.60 2.87
C ILE A 88 10.29 3.52 3.80
N ASP A 89 9.79 4.64 3.27
CA ASP A 89 8.78 5.47 3.92
C ASP A 89 7.44 5.24 3.23
N GLY A 90 6.37 5.16 4.00
CA GLY A 90 5.02 4.94 3.49
C GLY A 90 4.11 6.12 3.72
N VAL A 91 3.22 6.36 2.75
CA VAL A 91 2.21 7.42 2.81
C VAL A 91 0.88 6.85 2.38
N ASP A 92 -0.16 7.12 3.16
CA ASP A 92 -1.54 6.76 2.79
C ASP A 92 -2.52 7.74 3.39
N ILE A 93 -3.69 7.89 2.78
CA ILE A 93 -4.75 8.73 3.33
C ILE A 93 -5.53 8.02 4.46
N SER A 94 -5.48 6.69 4.51
CA SER A 94 -6.22 5.88 5.47
C SER A 94 -5.38 5.54 6.69
N GLN A 95 -5.75 6.07 7.84
CA GLN A 95 -5.10 5.77 9.11
C GLN A 95 -5.22 4.29 9.49
N ASP A 96 -6.33 3.65 9.15
CA ASP A 96 -6.52 2.23 9.44
C ASP A 96 -5.58 1.34 8.62
N MET A 97 -5.33 1.69 7.35
CA MET A 97 -4.33 1.03 6.51
C MET A 97 -2.92 1.23 7.07
N ILE A 98 -2.58 2.46 7.44
CA ILE A 98 -1.28 2.79 8.05
C ILE A 98 -1.04 1.98 9.32
N GLN A 99 -2.05 1.81 10.16
CA GLN A 99 -1.92 1.04 11.39
C GLN A 99 -1.55 -0.42 11.10
N ILE A 100 -2.16 -1.04 10.09
CA ILE A 100 -1.81 -2.40 9.66
C ILE A 100 -0.38 -2.45 9.12
N SER A 101 0.01 -1.48 8.30
CA SER A 101 1.40 -1.35 7.80
C SER A 101 2.41 -1.22 8.95
N ARG A 102 2.06 -0.43 9.98
CA ARG A 102 2.92 -0.20 11.14
C ARG A 102 3.22 -1.51 11.89
N GLU A 103 2.23 -2.35 12.03
CA GLU A 103 2.36 -3.65 12.71
C GLU A 103 3.32 -4.61 11.99
N LYS A 104 3.53 -4.42 10.70
CA LYS A 104 4.46 -5.24 9.89
C LYS A 104 5.93 -4.85 10.05
N ASN A 105 6.25 -3.68 10.63
CA ASN A 105 7.61 -3.18 10.84
C ASN A 105 8.47 -3.11 9.55
N LEU A 106 7.86 -2.72 8.43
CA LEU A 106 8.53 -2.64 7.13
C LEU A 106 9.05 -1.24 6.79
N TYR A 107 8.53 -0.22 7.43
CA TYR A 107 8.76 1.19 7.09
C TYR A 107 9.62 1.90 8.12
N ARG A 108 10.50 2.80 7.62
CA ARG A 108 11.21 3.76 8.45
C ARG A 108 10.24 4.79 9.05
N SER A 109 9.33 5.31 8.24
CA SER A 109 8.27 6.22 8.68
C SER A 109 6.98 5.94 7.93
N LEU A 110 5.85 6.27 8.56
CA LEU A 110 4.51 6.15 8.00
C LEU A 110 3.76 7.45 8.28
N LEU A 111 3.19 8.04 7.23
CA LEU A 111 2.54 9.34 7.28
C LEU A 111 1.13 9.26 6.68
N GLU A 112 0.13 9.73 7.45
CA GLU A 112 -1.20 9.99 6.90
C GLU A 112 -1.12 11.29 6.09
N LEU A 113 -1.39 11.22 4.79
CA LEU A 113 -1.31 12.35 3.90
C LEU A 113 -2.31 12.21 2.75
N ASN A 114 -3.08 13.28 2.51
CA ASN A 114 -3.86 13.43 1.30
C ASN A 114 -2.95 14.00 0.20
N LEU A 115 -2.78 13.26 -0.89
CA LEU A 115 -1.90 13.65 -2.00
C LEU A 115 -2.39 14.90 -2.77
N GLU A 116 -3.63 15.32 -2.56
CA GLU A 116 -4.14 16.60 -3.09
C GLU A 116 -3.67 17.80 -2.26
N ASP A 117 -3.18 17.58 -1.06
CA ASP A 117 -2.59 18.61 -0.21
C ASP A 117 -1.11 18.79 -0.51
N SER A 118 -0.40 19.58 0.32
CA SER A 118 1.04 19.77 0.17
C SER A 118 1.83 18.49 0.42
N LEU A 119 2.84 18.24 -0.43
CA LEU A 119 3.80 17.15 -0.24
C LEU A 119 5.02 17.57 0.61
N ASP A 120 5.02 18.78 1.17
CA ASP A 120 6.12 19.32 1.98
C ASP A 120 6.54 18.43 3.17
N PRO A 121 5.60 17.65 3.82
CA PRO A 121 5.99 16.74 4.88
C PRO A 121 6.89 15.59 4.43
N LEU A 122 6.98 15.31 3.14
CA LEU A 122 7.82 14.23 2.61
C LEU A 122 9.27 14.69 2.43
N SER A 123 10.21 13.77 2.65
CA SER A 123 11.60 13.96 2.26
C SER A 123 11.72 14.20 0.75
N LYS A 124 12.72 14.98 0.32
CA LYS A 124 13.01 15.21 -1.11
C LYS A 124 14.10 14.30 -1.67
N ASP A 125 14.69 13.44 -0.84
CA ASP A 125 15.88 12.65 -1.17
C ASP A 125 15.56 11.17 -1.44
N TYR A 126 14.42 10.90 -2.09
CA TYR A 126 14.06 9.54 -2.47
C TYR A 126 14.76 9.09 -3.75
N SER A 127 15.23 7.83 -3.75
CA SER A 127 15.78 7.16 -4.94
C SER A 127 14.72 6.57 -5.85
N ALA A 128 13.55 6.27 -5.28
CA ALA A 128 12.41 5.72 -5.99
C ALA A 128 11.12 6.01 -5.25
#